data_5746d23cda409157994dca7b0d6ff220
#
_entry.id   5746d23cda409157994dca7b0d6ff220
#
_cell.length_a   1.000
_cell.length_b   1.000
_cell.length_c   1.000
_cell.angle_alpha   90.00
_cell.angle_beta   90.00
_cell.angle_gamma   90.00
#
_symmetry.space_group_name_H-M   'P 1'
#
loop_
_entity.id
_entity.type
_entity.pdbx_description
1 polymer ?
#
loop_
_entity_poly.entity_id
_entity_poly.type
_entity_poly.pdbx_seq_one_letter_code
_entity_poly.pdbx_strand_id
1 'polypeptide(L)'
;MKLRKLVSVAMAGVMTLSLAACGGSGTADTTAAPAASTEAAADTTAAEAGETEAKEAAPAGGVAKEDLKVGFVFIGDENEGYTAAHYKGAMEMKDALGLSDDQIIVKWNIPEDETAQDAAMDLADQGCQIVFANSFGHESYVIEAAKEYPEVQFCHATGFQAASSGLSNMHNYFTAIYEARYVSGVVAGLKLNQMIEDGTVAKDACKIGYVG
;
A
#
# COMPACT_ATOMS: atom_id res chain seq x y z
N MET A 1 9.94 -40.26 -41.19
CA MET A 1 10.26 -39.74 -42.56
C MET A 1 9.89 -38.26 -42.60
N LYS A 2 10.87 -37.41 -43.03
CA LYS A 2 10.83 -35.97 -43.42
C LYS A 2 10.66 -34.99 -42.25
N LEU A 3 11.64 -34.35 -41.69
CA LEU A 3 12.79 -33.48 -42.06
C LEU A 3 12.42 -32.24 -42.90
N ARG A 4 12.81 -31.06 -42.40
CA ARG A 4 13.04 -29.75 -43.04
C ARG A 4 12.19 -28.63 -42.47
N LYS A 5 12.69 -27.40 -42.20
CA LYS A 5 14.00 -26.75 -42.34
C LYS A 5 14.06 -25.52 -41.42
N LEU A 6 15.26 -25.21 -40.92
CA LEU A 6 15.72 -23.96 -40.34
C LEU A 6 15.58 -22.77 -41.31
N VAL A 7 15.21 -21.60 -40.81
CA VAL A 7 15.66 -20.32 -41.38
C VAL A 7 16.07 -19.39 -40.23
N SER A 8 17.35 -19.14 -40.13
CA SER A 8 17.99 -18.11 -39.35
C SER A 8 17.97 -16.81 -40.14
N VAL A 9 17.61 -15.68 -39.53
CA VAL A 9 17.97 -14.36 -40.03
C VAL A 9 18.61 -13.59 -38.88
N ALA A 10 19.92 -13.41 -39.02
CA ALA A 10 20.74 -12.49 -38.24
C ALA A 10 20.60 -11.08 -38.84
N MET A 11 20.38 -10.08 -38.01
CA MET A 11 20.56 -8.68 -38.42
C MET A 11 21.41 -7.99 -37.36
N ALA A 12 22.66 -7.78 -37.75
CA ALA A 12 23.65 -6.95 -37.04
C ALA A 12 23.36 -5.48 -37.35
N GLY A 13 23.26 -4.66 -36.30
CA GLY A 13 23.22 -3.22 -36.41
C GLY A 13 24.28 -2.61 -35.49
N VAL A 14 25.36 -2.17 -36.09
CA VAL A 14 26.46 -1.40 -35.49
C VAL A 14 26.00 0.03 -35.28
N MET A 15 26.18 0.58 -34.06
CA MET A 15 26.25 2.02 -33.89
C MET A 15 27.36 2.42 -32.92
N THR A 16 28.12 3.32 -33.41
CA THR A 16 29.44 3.84 -33.10
C THR A 16 29.52 4.64 -31.80
N LEU A 17 30.67 4.49 -31.15
CA LEU A 17 31.22 5.33 -30.08
C LEU A 17 31.37 6.80 -30.52
N SER A 18 31.09 7.71 -29.57
CA SER A 18 31.81 8.99 -29.53
C SER A 18 32.29 9.25 -28.08
N LEU A 19 33.60 9.08 -27.88
CA LEU A 19 34.32 9.63 -26.74
C LEU A 19 34.51 11.14 -26.92
N ALA A 20 34.29 11.91 -25.87
CA ALA A 20 34.96 13.18 -25.67
C ALA A 20 35.50 13.22 -24.23
N ALA A 21 36.80 13.13 -24.17
CA ALA A 21 37.59 13.34 -22.96
C ALA A 21 37.85 14.82 -22.76
N CYS A 22 37.76 15.33 -21.53
CA CYS A 22 38.58 16.42 -21.08
C CYS A 22 38.90 16.25 -19.59
N GLY A 23 40.16 16.15 -19.29
CA GLY A 23 40.71 15.94 -17.97
C GLY A 23 40.86 17.21 -17.16
N GLY A 24 41.10 17.04 -15.86
CA GLY A 24 41.47 18.09 -14.93
C GLY A 24 41.64 17.50 -13.53
N SER A 25 42.87 17.27 -13.14
CA SER A 25 43.30 16.83 -11.83
C SER A 25 43.21 17.97 -10.81
N GLY A 26 42.82 17.65 -9.54
CA GLY A 26 42.93 18.56 -8.41
C GLY A 26 42.63 17.82 -7.10
N THR A 27 43.64 17.72 -6.29
CA THR A 27 43.82 17.06 -5.01
C THR A 27 42.87 17.50 -3.89
N ALA A 28 42.64 16.55 -2.99
CA ALA A 28 42.09 16.55 -1.63
C ALA A 28 42.08 17.88 -0.83
N ASP A 29 41.02 18.12 -0.06
CA ASP A 29 41.15 18.23 1.41
C ASP A 29 39.81 18.04 2.14
N THR A 30 39.92 17.41 3.30
CA THR A 30 38.91 17.16 4.33
C THR A 30 38.50 18.46 5.03
N THR A 31 37.20 18.68 5.29
CA THR A 31 36.75 19.22 6.59
C THR A 31 35.23 19.15 6.76
N ALA A 32 34.84 18.94 8.00
CA ALA A 32 33.53 18.66 8.58
C ALA A 32 32.42 19.71 8.33
N ALA A 33 31.19 19.23 8.55
CA ALA A 33 29.92 19.95 8.60
C ALA A 33 29.92 21.18 9.57
N PRO A 34 28.98 22.14 9.41
CA PRO A 34 27.80 22.06 10.27
C PRO A 34 26.46 22.37 9.58
N ALA A 35 25.40 21.96 10.26
CA ALA A 35 24.00 22.19 9.97
C ALA A 35 23.64 23.70 9.92
N ALA A 36 22.81 24.07 8.94
CA ALA A 36 22.04 25.28 9.00
C ALA A 36 20.63 25.02 8.45
N SER A 37 19.66 25.17 9.32
CA SER A 37 18.23 25.28 9.02
C SER A 37 17.96 26.53 8.17
N THR A 38 17.17 26.38 7.12
CA THR A 38 16.48 27.50 6.48
C THR A 38 15.02 27.11 6.26
N GLU A 39 14.16 27.80 7.02
CA GLU A 39 12.73 27.92 6.75
C GLU A 39 12.52 28.50 5.35
N ALA A 40 11.73 27.81 4.53
CA ALA A 40 11.16 28.38 3.33
C ALA A 40 9.66 28.55 3.56
N ALA A 41 9.23 29.80 3.65
CA ALA A 41 7.84 30.19 3.66
C ALA A 41 7.15 29.74 2.36
N ALA A 42 6.07 29.00 2.49
CA ALA A 42 5.18 28.67 1.39
C ALA A 42 4.21 29.82 1.17
N ASP A 43 4.32 30.44 0.01
CA ASP A 43 3.35 31.41 -0.50
C ASP A 43 2.11 30.66 -1.02
N THR A 44 0.99 30.85 -0.35
CA THR A 44 -0.31 30.26 -0.68
C THR A 44 -1.02 31.16 -1.68
N THR A 45 -0.94 30.82 -2.97
CA THR A 45 -1.89 31.33 -3.97
C THR A 45 -3.15 30.46 -3.94
N ALA A 46 -4.25 31.04 -3.47
CA ALA A 46 -5.57 30.49 -3.53
C ALA A 46 -6.00 30.29 -4.99
N ALA A 47 -6.25 29.05 -5.39
CA ALA A 47 -7.01 28.73 -6.59
C ALA A 47 -8.49 28.69 -6.24
N GLU A 48 -9.30 29.44 -6.97
CA GLU A 48 -10.76 29.45 -6.86
C GLU A 48 -11.32 28.05 -7.09
N ALA A 49 -11.97 27.51 -6.06
CA ALA A 49 -12.74 26.28 -6.13
C ALA A 49 -14.09 26.61 -6.80
N GLY A 50 -14.34 25.97 -7.95
CA GLY A 50 -15.67 25.92 -8.52
C GLY A 50 -16.62 25.21 -7.56
N GLU A 51 -17.78 25.81 -7.34
CA GLU A 51 -18.89 25.23 -6.57
C GLU A 51 -19.34 23.93 -7.22
N THR A 52 -18.92 22.81 -6.62
CA THR A 52 -19.58 21.52 -6.80
C THR A 52 -20.53 21.40 -5.62
N GLU A 53 -21.82 21.22 -5.88
CA GLU A 53 -22.85 21.04 -4.86
C GLU A 53 -22.40 19.90 -3.94
N ALA A 54 -22.17 20.23 -2.66
CA ALA A 54 -21.83 19.27 -1.63
C ALA A 54 -23.03 18.35 -1.41
N LYS A 55 -22.92 17.10 -1.87
CA LYS A 55 -23.78 16.01 -1.40
C LYS A 55 -23.65 15.92 0.13
N GLU A 56 -24.74 15.73 0.79
CA GLU A 56 -24.94 15.81 2.24
C GLU A 56 -23.91 14.99 3.00
N ALA A 57 -23.14 15.63 3.87
CA ALA A 57 -22.18 14.97 4.73
C ALA A 57 -22.89 14.06 5.74
N ALA A 58 -22.24 12.98 6.15
CA ALA A 58 -22.75 12.06 7.17
C ALA A 58 -23.30 12.81 8.40
N PRO A 59 -24.38 12.32 9.02
CA PRO A 59 -25.04 13.02 10.12
C PRO A 59 -24.08 13.28 11.28
N ALA A 60 -24.07 14.50 11.79
CA ALA A 60 -23.19 14.98 12.85
C ALA A 60 -23.37 14.28 14.21
N GLY A 61 -24.20 13.23 14.29
CA GLY A 61 -24.59 12.53 15.51
C GLY A 61 -23.92 11.18 15.76
N GLY A 62 -23.10 10.67 14.80
CA GLY A 62 -22.57 9.31 14.88
C GLY A 62 -23.65 8.23 14.68
N VAL A 63 -23.23 6.96 14.66
CA VAL A 63 -24.10 5.79 14.52
C VAL A 63 -24.27 5.15 15.91
N ALA A 64 -25.50 4.81 16.29
CA ALA A 64 -25.75 4.07 17.53
C ALA A 64 -25.10 2.67 17.41
N LYS A 65 -24.58 2.15 18.51
CA LYS A 65 -23.85 0.88 18.51
C LYS A 65 -24.69 -0.26 17.94
N GLU A 66 -25.98 -0.27 18.24
CA GLU A 66 -26.96 -1.28 17.83
C GLU A 66 -27.17 -1.30 16.31
N ASP A 67 -26.98 -0.15 15.66
CA ASP A 67 -27.19 0.05 14.23
C ASP A 67 -25.88 -0.04 13.42
N LEU A 68 -24.72 -0.06 14.11
CA LEU A 68 -23.42 -0.08 13.46
C LEU A 68 -23.18 -1.42 12.76
N LYS A 69 -22.92 -1.38 11.45
CA LYS A 69 -22.38 -2.49 10.68
C LYS A 69 -21.05 -2.11 10.07
N VAL A 70 -20.09 -3.04 10.13
CA VAL A 70 -18.74 -2.86 9.64
C VAL A 70 -18.46 -3.87 8.54
N GLY A 71 -18.08 -3.38 7.37
CA GLY A 71 -17.76 -4.19 6.21
C GLY A 71 -16.24 -4.33 6.00
N PHE A 72 -15.81 -5.48 5.48
CA PHE A 72 -14.41 -5.73 5.15
C PHE A 72 -14.28 -6.32 3.74
N VAL A 73 -13.38 -5.76 2.93
CA VAL A 73 -12.98 -6.25 1.61
C VAL A 73 -11.55 -6.75 1.72
N PHE A 74 -11.35 -8.06 1.68
CA PHE A 74 -10.05 -8.71 1.85
C PHE A 74 -9.58 -9.40 0.56
N ILE A 75 -8.29 -9.18 0.22
CA ILE A 75 -7.64 -9.76 -0.96
C ILE A 75 -7.50 -11.28 -0.86
N GLY A 76 -7.31 -11.81 0.32
CA GLY A 76 -7.14 -13.24 0.61
C GLY A 76 -8.17 -13.74 1.60
N ASP A 77 -7.84 -14.84 2.25
CA ASP A 77 -8.64 -15.45 3.32
C ASP A 77 -7.84 -15.56 4.64
N GLU A 78 -8.40 -16.21 5.63
CA GLU A 78 -7.82 -16.42 6.95
C GLU A 78 -6.56 -17.30 6.96
N ASN A 79 -6.23 -17.97 5.85
CA ASN A 79 -5.02 -18.79 5.71
C ASN A 79 -3.84 -18.00 5.12
N GLU A 80 -4.10 -16.84 4.54
CA GLU A 80 -3.09 -15.93 4.04
C GLU A 80 -2.66 -14.96 5.17
N GLY A 81 -1.36 -14.93 5.50
CA GLY A 81 -0.86 -14.29 6.71
C GLY A 81 -1.15 -12.79 6.83
N TYR A 82 -1.15 -12.05 5.72
CA TYR A 82 -1.48 -10.62 5.72
C TYR A 82 -2.98 -10.40 5.99
N THR A 83 -3.85 -11.09 5.28
CA THR A 83 -5.30 -11.01 5.47
C THR A 83 -5.71 -11.53 6.84
N ALA A 84 -5.10 -12.62 7.33
CA ALA A 84 -5.33 -13.15 8.67
C ALA A 84 -5.04 -12.12 9.78
N ALA A 85 -3.97 -11.31 9.61
CA ALA A 85 -3.65 -10.25 10.56
C ALA A 85 -4.73 -9.14 10.57
N HIS A 86 -5.23 -8.74 9.40
CA HIS A 86 -6.34 -7.80 9.30
C HIS A 86 -7.63 -8.35 9.91
N TYR A 87 -7.96 -9.60 9.61
CA TYR A 87 -9.14 -10.26 10.17
C TYR A 87 -9.08 -10.38 11.68
N LYS A 88 -7.91 -10.73 12.22
CA LYS A 88 -7.69 -10.74 13.67
C LYS A 88 -7.96 -9.37 14.29
N GLY A 89 -7.44 -8.29 13.68
CA GLY A 89 -7.71 -6.93 14.13
C GLY A 89 -9.20 -6.57 14.07
N ALA A 90 -9.91 -7.01 13.02
CA ALA A 90 -11.37 -6.83 12.91
C ALA A 90 -12.13 -7.53 14.05
N MET A 91 -11.72 -8.76 14.41
CA MET A 91 -12.34 -9.50 15.51
C MET A 91 -12.01 -8.89 16.88
N GLU A 92 -10.79 -8.42 17.09
CA GLU A 92 -10.42 -7.71 18.32
C GLU A 92 -11.20 -6.38 18.46
N MET A 93 -11.38 -5.66 17.36
CA MET A 93 -12.25 -4.46 17.33
C MET A 93 -13.71 -4.82 17.67
N LYS A 94 -14.27 -5.86 17.04
CA LYS A 94 -15.61 -6.36 17.33
C LYS A 94 -15.81 -6.63 18.82
N ASP A 95 -14.87 -7.38 19.42
CA ASP A 95 -14.92 -7.74 20.84
C ASP A 95 -14.78 -6.51 21.75
N ALA A 96 -13.85 -5.60 21.43
CA ALA A 96 -13.62 -4.38 22.20
C ALA A 96 -14.81 -3.44 22.19
N LEU A 97 -15.53 -3.36 21.08
CA LEU A 97 -16.75 -2.57 20.93
C LEU A 97 -18.00 -3.33 21.42
N GLY A 98 -17.90 -4.64 21.63
CA GLY A 98 -19.02 -5.53 22.00
C GLY A 98 -20.06 -5.59 20.90
N LEU A 99 -19.64 -5.68 19.64
CA LEU A 99 -20.51 -5.88 18.48
C LEU A 99 -20.86 -7.36 18.35
N SER A 100 -22.03 -7.64 17.78
CA SER A 100 -22.47 -9.00 17.46
C SER A 100 -21.88 -9.47 16.12
N ASP A 101 -21.97 -10.77 15.84
CA ASP A 101 -21.42 -11.35 14.61
C ASP A 101 -22.11 -10.83 13.34
N ASP A 102 -23.39 -10.53 13.42
CA ASP A 102 -24.19 -9.98 12.31
C ASP A 102 -23.88 -8.51 11.98
N GLN A 103 -23.13 -7.83 12.84
CA GLN A 103 -22.63 -6.48 12.60
C GLN A 103 -21.30 -6.46 11.83
N ILE A 104 -20.68 -7.61 11.59
CA ILE A 104 -19.42 -7.73 10.85
C ILE A 104 -19.65 -8.51 9.57
N ILE A 105 -19.43 -7.87 8.43
CA ILE A 105 -19.63 -8.48 7.12
C ILE A 105 -18.29 -8.52 6.37
N VAL A 106 -17.86 -9.71 5.96
CA VAL A 106 -16.55 -9.89 5.31
C VAL A 106 -16.71 -10.43 3.88
N LYS A 107 -16.06 -9.80 2.93
CA LYS A 107 -15.86 -10.26 1.56
C LYS A 107 -14.44 -10.77 1.42
N TRP A 108 -14.29 -12.07 1.19
CA TRP A 108 -13.01 -12.76 1.08
C TRP A 108 -12.57 -12.94 -0.37
N ASN A 109 -11.25 -13.02 -0.58
CA ASN A 109 -10.65 -13.34 -1.87
C ASN A 109 -11.11 -12.39 -3.00
N ILE A 110 -11.21 -11.10 -2.69
CA ILE A 110 -11.58 -10.06 -3.64
C ILE A 110 -10.31 -9.61 -4.38
N PRO A 111 -10.20 -9.83 -5.70
CA PRO A 111 -9.03 -9.41 -6.47
C PRO A 111 -8.91 -7.88 -6.59
N GLU A 112 -7.73 -7.42 -7.05
CA GLU A 112 -7.44 -6.01 -7.26
C GLU A 112 -7.96 -5.51 -8.62
N ASP A 113 -9.24 -5.66 -8.84
CA ASP A 113 -9.95 -5.24 -10.04
C ASP A 113 -11.34 -4.64 -9.69
N GLU A 114 -12.20 -4.45 -10.67
CA GLU A 114 -13.53 -3.87 -10.51
C GLU A 114 -14.43 -4.61 -9.50
N THR A 115 -14.15 -5.88 -9.23
CA THR A 115 -14.88 -6.63 -8.21
C THR A 115 -14.67 -6.07 -6.80
N ALA A 116 -13.58 -5.33 -6.56
CA ALA A 116 -13.34 -4.63 -5.30
C ALA A 116 -14.32 -3.46 -5.11
N GLN A 117 -14.64 -2.73 -6.19
CA GLN A 117 -15.70 -1.72 -6.18
C GLN A 117 -17.06 -2.36 -5.88
N ASP A 118 -17.41 -3.40 -6.63
CA ASP A 118 -18.68 -4.11 -6.45
C ASP A 118 -18.84 -4.65 -5.02
N ALA A 119 -17.76 -5.22 -4.46
CA ALA A 119 -17.76 -5.71 -3.09
C ALA A 119 -17.94 -4.60 -2.04
N ALA A 120 -17.31 -3.44 -2.26
CA ALA A 120 -17.45 -2.28 -1.36
C ALA A 120 -18.87 -1.68 -1.44
N MET A 121 -19.44 -1.58 -2.63
CA MET A 121 -20.81 -1.11 -2.85
C MET A 121 -21.85 -2.08 -2.25
N ASP A 122 -21.66 -3.40 -2.44
CA ASP A 122 -22.54 -4.42 -1.86
C ASP A 122 -22.53 -4.37 -0.32
N LEU A 123 -21.39 -4.07 0.30
CA LEU A 123 -21.32 -3.85 1.75
C LEU A 123 -22.11 -2.59 2.18
N ALA A 124 -22.02 -1.51 1.41
CA ALA A 124 -22.81 -0.30 1.65
C ALA A 124 -24.32 -0.59 1.52
N ASP A 125 -24.73 -1.32 0.47
CA ASP A 125 -26.11 -1.74 0.25
C ASP A 125 -26.66 -2.65 1.37
N GLN A 126 -25.78 -3.45 2.01
CA GLN A 126 -26.11 -4.25 3.17
C GLN A 126 -26.22 -3.42 4.47
N GLY A 127 -26.03 -2.10 4.37
CA GLY A 127 -26.16 -1.15 5.46
C GLY A 127 -24.91 -1.01 6.31
N CYS A 128 -23.72 -1.31 5.79
CA CYS A 128 -22.47 -0.97 6.46
C CYS A 128 -22.26 0.54 6.44
N GLN A 129 -22.00 1.15 7.62
CA GLN A 129 -21.66 2.56 7.73
C GLN A 129 -20.17 2.83 7.60
N ILE A 130 -19.36 1.79 7.73
CA ILE A 130 -17.92 1.85 7.50
C ILE A 130 -17.43 0.58 6.80
N VAL A 131 -16.59 0.75 5.79
CA VAL A 131 -16.01 -0.34 4.98
C VAL A 131 -14.50 -0.22 4.99
N PHE A 132 -13.81 -1.31 5.30
CA PHE A 132 -12.36 -1.42 5.28
C PHE A 132 -11.89 -2.29 4.13
N ALA A 133 -10.89 -1.84 3.37
CA ALA A 133 -10.23 -2.64 2.34
C ALA A 133 -8.72 -2.77 2.64
N ASN A 134 -8.14 -3.96 2.42
CA ASN A 134 -6.79 -4.25 2.89
C ASN A 134 -5.72 -4.33 1.80
N SER A 135 -6.06 -4.37 0.51
CA SER A 135 -5.06 -4.53 -0.54
C SER A 135 -4.76 -3.23 -1.26
N PHE A 136 -3.48 -3.00 -1.60
CA PHE A 136 -3.01 -1.78 -2.25
C PHE A 136 -3.79 -1.46 -3.54
N GLY A 137 -4.02 -2.47 -4.39
CA GLY A 137 -4.73 -2.30 -5.64
C GLY A 137 -6.25 -2.12 -5.51
N HIS A 138 -6.83 -2.28 -4.31
CA HIS A 138 -8.24 -1.96 -4.07
C HIS A 138 -8.52 -0.46 -4.04
N GLU A 139 -7.49 0.41 -3.80
CA GLU A 139 -7.71 1.81 -3.45
C GLU A 139 -8.55 2.58 -4.47
N SER A 140 -8.20 2.50 -5.76
CA SER A 140 -8.91 3.23 -6.81
C SER A 140 -10.39 2.79 -6.94
N TYR A 141 -10.65 1.52 -6.74
CA TYR A 141 -12.01 0.95 -6.80
C TYR A 141 -12.84 1.35 -5.58
N VAL A 142 -12.24 1.37 -4.40
CA VAL A 142 -12.91 1.84 -3.17
C VAL A 142 -13.20 3.34 -3.23
N ILE A 143 -12.36 4.13 -3.88
CA ILE A 143 -12.62 5.56 -4.16
C ILE A 143 -13.86 5.72 -5.04
N GLU A 144 -14.05 4.89 -6.06
CA GLU A 144 -15.26 4.95 -6.89
C GLU A 144 -16.52 4.58 -6.06
N ALA A 145 -16.43 3.54 -5.21
CA ALA A 145 -17.52 3.23 -4.28
C ALA A 145 -17.82 4.39 -3.31
N ALA A 146 -16.79 5.07 -2.79
CA ALA A 146 -16.95 6.20 -1.89
C ALA A 146 -17.64 7.42 -2.55
N LYS A 147 -17.52 7.60 -3.86
CA LYS A 147 -18.25 8.63 -4.61
C LYS A 147 -19.75 8.34 -4.69
N GLU A 148 -20.10 7.07 -4.83
CA GLU A 148 -21.50 6.65 -4.95
C GLU A 148 -22.23 6.60 -3.59
N TYR A 149 -21.50 6.37 -2.50
CA TYR A 149 -22.05 6.25 -1.13
C TYR A 149 -21.44 7.29 -0.18
N PRO A 150 -21.76 8.58 -0.32
CA PRO A 150 -21.13 9.65 0.46
C PRO A 150 -21.43 9.58 1.97
N GLU A 151 -22.46 8.86 2.38
CA GLU A 151 -22.83 8.62 3.78
C GLU A 151 -22.03 7.49 4.44
N VAL A 152 -21.39 6.61 3.66
CA VAL A 152 -20.59 5.49 4.15
C VAL A 152 -19.12 5.91 4.23
N GLN A 153 -18.45 5.54 5.31
CA GLN A 153 -17.01 5.79 5.48
C GLN A 153 -16.20 4.65 4.87
N PHE A 154 -15.25 4.97 4.01
CA PHE A 154 -14.36 3.99 3.40
C PHE A 154 -12.93 4.20 3.90
N CYS A 155 -12.33 3.12 4.42
CA CYS A 155 -11.00 3.11 5.00
C CYS A 155 -10.13 2.12 4.25
N HIS A 156 -9.05 2.59 3.64
CA HIS A 156 -8.17 1.76 2.84
C HIS A 156 -6.78 1.65 3.46
N ALA A 157 -6.34 0.42 3.70
CA ALA A 157 -4.99 0.14 4.19
C ALA A 157 -3.96 0.30 3.06
N THR A 158 -2.78 0.83 3.39
CA THR A 158 -1.64 0.96 2.48
C THR A 158 -1.77 2.01 1.37
N GLY A 159 -2.95 2.54 1.13
CA GLY A 159 -3.19 3.56 0.11
C GLY A 159 -2.68 4.95 0.48
N PHE A 160 -2.76 5.88 -0.46
CA PHE A 160 -2.27 7.25 -0.30
C PHE A 160 -3.12 8.31 -1.02
N GLN A 161 -4.19 7.89 -1.71
CA GLN A 161 -4.97 8.77 -2.57
C GLN A 161 -6.12 9.48 -1.83
N ALA A 162 -6.46 9.09 -0.60
CA ALA A 162 -7.59 9.67 0.12
C ALA A 162 -7.48 11.19 0.22
N ALA A 163 -6.32 11.73 0.60
CA ALA A 163 -6.10 13.17 0.73
C ALA A 163 -6.25 13.95 -0.60
N SER A 164 -6.01 13.31 -1.75
CA SER A 164 -6.12 13.91 -3.08
C SER A 164 -7.44 13.59 -3.79
N SER A 165 -8.25 12.68 -3.24
CA SER A 165 -9.53 12.28 -3.84
C SER A 165 -10.59 13.37 -3.79
N GLY A 166 -10.46 14.32 -2.85
CA GLY A 166 -11.48 15.35 -2.59
C GLY A 166 -12.71 14.83 -1.85
N LEU A 167 -12.70 13.57 -1.41
CA LEU A 167 -13.82 12.93 -0.71
C LEU A 167 -13.64 13.02 0.81
N SER A 168 -14.68 13.43 1.52
CA SER A 168 -14.68 13.52 2.99
C SER A 168 -14.87 12.17 3.69
N ASN A 169 -15.33 11.16 2.95
CA ASN A 169 -15.65 9.82 3.43
C ASN A 169 -14.63 8.76 2.99
N MET A 170 -13.49 9.17 2.43
CA MET A 170 -12.39 8.27 2.04
C MET A 170 -11.17 8.52 2.93
N HIS A 171 -10.64 7.47 3.52
CA HIS A 171 -9.53 7.53 4.47
C HIS A 171 -8.45 6.50 4.15
N ASN A 172 -7.18 6.88 4.36
CA ASN A 172 -6.08 5.93 4.34
C ASN A 172 -5.54 5.71 5.75
N TYR A 173 -5.14 4.48 6.04
CA TYR A 173 -4.44 4.12 7.26
C TYR A 173 -3.29 3.17 6.96
N PHE A 174 -2.23 3.24 7.76
CA PHE A 174 -1.09 2.36 7.63
C PHE A 174 -0.40 2.17 8.98
N THR A 175 0.33 1.07 9.09
CA THR A 175 1.11 0.76 10.29
C THR A 175 2.55 1.22 10.12
N ALA A 176 3.32 1.29 11.22
CA ALA A 176 4.76 1.52 11.20
C ALA A 176 5.52 0.26 10.70
N ILE A 177 5.21 -0.21 9.50
CA ILE A 177 5.72 -1.46 8.91
C ILE A 177 7.26 -1.51 8.86
N TYR A 178 7.93 -0.35 8.81
CA TYR A 178 9.38 -0.24 8.85
C TYR A 178 9.98 -0.82 10.13
N GLU A 179 9.27 -0.81 11.25
CA GLU A 179 9.71 -1.42 12.50
C GLU A 179 9.82 -2.95 12.36
N ALA A 180 8.79 -3.58 11.79
CA ALA A 180 8.80 -5.01 11.50
C ALA A 180 9.89 -5.38 10.48
N ARG A 181 10.11 -4.53 9.47
CA ARG A 181 11.19 -4.71 8.49
C ARG A 181 12.57 -4.60 9.11
N TYR A 182 12.76 -3.67 10.06
CA TYR A 182 14.00 -3.57 10.82
C TYR A 182 14.28 -4.86 11.63
N VAL A 183 13.28 -5.37 12.35
CA VAL A 183 13.40 -6.62 13.10
C VAL A 183 13.74 -7.78 12.16
N SER A 184 13.07 -7.87 11.01
CA SER A 184 13.36 -8.90 10.00
C SER A 184 14.81 -8.82 9.49
N GLY A 185 15.32 -7.60 9.28
CA GLY A 185 16.71 -7.37 8.91
C GLY A 185 17.70 -7.83 9.98
N VAL A 186 17.41 -7.56 11.25
CA VAL A 186 18.23 -8.02 12.38
C VAL A 186 18.25 -9.55 12.44
N VAL A 187 17.09 -10.21 12.32
CA VAL A 187 16.99 -11.67 12.31
C VAL A 187 17.77 -12.27 11.14
N ALA A 188 17.66 -11.70 9.95
CA ALA A 188 18.43 -12.15 8.78
C ALA A 188 19.95 -12.01 8.99
N GLY A 189 20.39 -10.89 9.58
CA GLY A 189 21.79 -10.67 9.91
C GLY A 189 22.34 -11.64 10.95
N LEU A 190 21.58 -11.91 12.01
CA LEU A 190 21.95 -12.91 13.03
C LEU A 190 22.03 -14.32 12.43
N LYS A 191 21.07 -14.67 11.56
CA LYS A 191 21.11 -15.97 10.87
C LYS A 191 22.31 -16.09 9.94
N LEU A 192 22.64 -15.05 9.20
CA LEU A 192 23.83 -15.03 8.34
C LEU A 192 25.11 -15.17 9.16
N ASN A 193 25.25 -14.49 10.29
CA ASN A 193 26.39 -14.65 11.19
C ASN A 193 26.53 -16.09 11.67
N GLN A 194 25.44 -16.72 12.11
CA GLN A 194 25.44 -18.12 12.48
C GLN A 194 25.95 -19.02 11.33
N MET A 195 25.46 -18.79 10.10
CA MET A 195 25.87 -19.59 8.94
C MET A 195 27.35 -19.41 8.59
N ILE A 196 27.92 -18.24 8.86
CA ILE A 196 29.36 -17.98 8.70
C ILE A 196 30.14 -18.74 9.78
N GLU A 197 29.72 -18.67 11.04
CA GLU A 197 30.34 -19.36 12.17
C GLU A 197 30.32 -20.89 12.01
N ASP A 198 29.21 -21.42 11.52
CA ASP A 198 29.03 -22.85 11.21
C ASP A 198 29.77 -23.29 9.93
N GLY A 199 30.40 -22.37 9.20
CA GLY A 199 31.10 -22.66 7.93
C GLY A 199 30.19 -22.96 6.75
N THR A 200 28.88 -22.77 6.88
CA THR A 200 27.92 -22.99 5.80
C THR A 200 28.05 -21.93 4.68
N VAL A 201 28.46 -20.71 5.03
CA VAL A 201 28.70 -19.61 4.11
C VAL A 201 30.06 -19.00 4.40
N ALA A 202 30.89 -18.83 3.36
CA ALA A 202 32.16 -18.13 3.51
C ALA A 202 31.91 -16.62 3.69
N LYS A 203 32.65 -15.99 4.61
CA LYS A 203 32.47 -14.57 4.97
C LYS A 203 32.59 -13.61 3.79
N ASP A 204 33.45 -13.95 2.84
CA ASP A 204 33.70 -13.18 1.61
C ASP A 204 32.75 -13.52 0.46
N ALA A 205 31.86 -14.52 0.64
CA ALA A 205 30.90 -14.98 -0.36
C ALA A 205 29.44 -14.78 0.07
N CYS A 206 29.18 -13.91 1.06
CA CYS A 206 27.84 -13.63 1.55
C CYS A 206 26.97 -12.98 0.46
N LYS A 207 25.77 -13.54 0.26
CA LYS A 207 24.75 -12.98 -0.63
C LYS A 207 23.38 -13.06 0.05
N ILE A 208 22.63 -11.97 -0.01
CA ILE A 208 21.24 -11.92 0.48
C ILE A 208 20.36 -11.60 -0.72
N GLY A 209 19.33 -12.43 -0.95
CA GLY A 209 18.27 -12.14 -1.90
C GLY A 209 17.11 -11.43 -1.19
N TYR A 210 16.53 -10.45 -1.84
CA TYR A 210 15.32 -9.79 -1.41
C TYR A 210 14.26 -9.90 -2.50
N VAL A 211 13.07 -10.33 -2.12
CA VAL A 211 11.90 -10.37 -3.00
C VAL A 211 10.91 -9.31 -2.47
N GLY A 212 10.57 -8.34 -3.32
CA GLY A 212 9.65 -7.24 -3.00
C GLY A 212 8.43 -7.30 -3.90
#